data_35f648452a7f10dfff4bb6dac5d4efc7
#
_entry.id   35f648452a7f10dfff4bb6dac5d4efc7
#
_cell.length_a   1.000
_cell.length_b   1.000
_cell.length_c   1.000
_cell.angle_alpha   90.00
_cell.angle_beta   90.00
_cell.angle_gamma   90.00
#
_symmetry.space_group_name_H-M   'P 1'
#
loop_
_entity.id
_entity.type
_entity.pdbx_description
1 polymer ?
#
loop_
_entity_poly.entity_id
_entity_poly.type
_entity_poly.pdbx_seq_one_letter_code
_entity_poly.pdbx_strand_id
1 'polypeptide(L)'
;GVWTATTFHYVFDYQPDDVFWCSADIGWITGHSYVTYGPLLNGATQGGFEGVPNYPDHGRFWATIAKHKVSIFYTAPTAIRALMREGDSFVTAHDRSSLRLLGSVGEPINPEAWRWYRDVPGEGRVPVVDTWWQTETGGIMLTTLPAAHAMKPGSAGLPFFGVQPQLVDNEGGVLEGVAEGNLCLTASWPGQARTVYGDHDRFVQTYFSSFEGLYFTGDGCRPDADGDYWLLGRVDDV
;
A
#
# COMPACT_ATOMS: atom_id res chain seq x y z
N GLY A 1 -7.68 7.90 -12.70
CA GLY A 1 -8.52 6.79 -13.15
C GLY A 1 -7.70 5.63 -13.70
N VAL A 2 -6.99 5.81 -14.85
CA VAL A 2 -6.23 4.70 -15.49
C VAL A 2 -5.26 4.04 -14.52
N TRP A 3 -4.44 4.81 -13.81
CA TRP A 3 -3.43 4.29 -12.88
C TRP A 3 -4.06 3.46 -11.75
N THR A 4 -5.08 4.01 -11.10
CA THR A 4 -5.78 3.31 -10.00
C THR A 4 -6.51 2.07 -10.48
N ALA A 5 -7.11 2.08 -11.68
CA ALA A 5 -7.77 0.92 -12.24
C ALA A 5 -6.77 -0.20 -12.56
N THR A 6 -5.63 0.14 -13.17
CA THR A 6 -4.60 -0.84 -13.55
C THR A 6 -3.91 -1.42 -12.30
N THR A 7 -3.50 -0.56 -11.35
CA THR A 7 -2.87 -1.04 -10.12
C THR A 7 -3.85 -1.87 -9.28
N PHE A 8 -5.10 -1.48 -9.18
CA PHE A 8 -6.12 -2.27 -8.50
C PHE A 8 -6.24 -3.68 -9.10
N HIS A 9 -6.35 -3.77 -10.42
CA HIS A 9 -6.52 -5.04 -11.10
C HIS A 9 -5.36 -6.01 -10.85
N TYR A 10 -4.12 -5.54 -11.03
CA TYR A 10 -2.94 -6.42 -10.93
C TYR A 10 -2.46 -6.64 -9.50
N VAL A 11 -2.44 -5.61 -8.65
CA VAL A 11 -1.91 -5.72 -7.30
C VAL A 11 -2.80 -6.58 -6.42
N PHE A 12 -4.13 -6.43 -6.57
CA PHE A 12 -5.09 -7.25 -5.83
C PHE A 12 -5.48 -8.53 -6.57
N ASP A 13 -4.88 -8.80 -7.75
CA ASP A 13 -5.25 -9.96 -8.58
C ASP A 13 -6.78 -10.10 -8.71
N TYR A 14 -7.43 -8.96 -8.98
CA TYR A 14 -8.88 -8.84 -8.90
C TYR A 14 -9.58 -9.80 -9.86
N GLN A 15 -10.55 -10.54 -9.33
CA GLN A 15 -11.42 -11.44 -10.06
C GLN A 15 -12.89 -10.95 -9.99
N PRO A 16 -13.73 -11.23 -11.01
CA PRO A 16 -15.10 -10.71 -11.06
C PRO A 16 -15.98 -11.05 -9.83
N ASP A 17 -15.72 -12.17 -9.17
CA ASP A 17 -16.50 -12.63 -8.01
C ASP A 17 -15.95 -12.15 -6.67
N ASP A 18 -14.88 -11.34 -6.69
CA ASP A 18 -14.29 -10.81 -5.46
C ASP A 18 -15.18 -9.78 -4.77
N VAL A 19 -15.16 -9.85 -3.46
CA VAL A 19 -15.67 -8.80 -2.58
C VAL A 19 -14.46 -8.08 -1.99
N PHE A 20 -14.21 -6.87 -2.46
CA PHE A 20 -13.12 -6.02 -2.00
C PHE A 20 -13.57 -5.17 -0.81
N TRP A 21 -12.75 -5.07 0.19
CA TRP A 21 -12.96 -4.13 1.29
C TRP A 21 -11.68 -3.42 1.68
N CYS A 22 -11.70 -2.10 1.58
CA CYS A 22 -10.67 -1.22 2.10
C CYS A 22 -11.22 -0.47 3.32
N SER A 23 -10.54 -0.54 4.45
CA SER A 23 -10.96 0.12 5.69
C SER A 23 -10.48 1.57 5.81
N ALA A 24 -9.83 2.11 4.78
CA ALA A 24 -9.36 3.49 4.78
C ALA A 24 -10.52 4.48 4.80
N ASP A 25 -10.34 5.58 5.52
CA ASP A 25 -11.26 6.71 5.53
C ASP A 25 -11.33 7.36 4.14
N ILE A 26 -12.56 7.69 3.71
CA ILE A 26 -12.80 8.31 2.40
C ILE A 26 -12.18 9.72 2.29
N GLY A 27 -11.87 10.38 3.39
CA GLY A 27 -11.19 11.67 3.43
C GLY A 27 -9.69 11.60 3.09
N TRP A 28 -9.09 10.40 3.12
CA TRP A 28 -7.70 10.18 2.72
C TRP A 28 -7.59 9.76 1.26
N ILE A 29 -6.39 9.93 0.69
CA ILE A 29 -6.15 9.55 -0.71
C ILE A 29 -6.42 8.06 -0.98
N THR A 30 -6.16 7.18 0.00
CA THR A 30 -6.49 5.76 -0.14
C THR A 30 -7.99 5.54 -0.32
N GLY A 31 -8.82 6.30 0.37
CA GLY A 31 -10.26 6.31 0.17
C GLY A 31 -10.67 6.74 -1.24
N HIS A 32 -9.96 7.73 -1.81
CA HIS A 32 -10.20 8.13 -3.20
C HIS A 32 -9.73 7.07 -4.19
N SER A 33 -8.47 6.62 -4.07
CA SER A 33 -7.87 5.72 -5.06
C SER A 33 -8.40 4.29 -4.96
N TYR A 34 -8.57 3.75 -3.76
CA TYR A 34 -8.87 2.31 -3.54
C TYR A 34 -10.15 2.03 -2.74
N VAL A 35 -10.95 3.03 -2.40
CA VAL A 35 -12.36 2.84 -2.02
C VAL A 35 -13.28 3.35 -3.15
N THR A 36 -12.85 4.35 -3.92
CA THR A 36 -13.69 4.95 -4.95
C THR A 36 -13.24 4.54 -6.36
N TYR A 37 -12.07 5.02 -6.82
CA TYR A 37 -11.72 4.94 -8.24
C TYR A 37 -11.30 3.54 -8.70
N GLY A 38 -10.35 2.91 -8.02
CA GLY A 38 -9.79 1.61 -8.44
C GLY A 38 -10.85 0.53 -8.53
N PRO A 39 -11.58 0.24 -7.45
CA PRO A 39 -12.63 -0.78 -7.45
C PRO A 39 -13.76 -0.48 -8.45
N LEU A 40 -14.33 0.71 -8.43
CA LEU A 40 -15.49 1.05 -9.26
C LEU A 40 -15.16 1.06 -10.76
N LEU A 41 -13.95 1.49 -11.15
CA LEU A 41 -13.50 1.43 -12.55
C LEU A 41 -13.28 0.00 -13.04
N ASN A 42 -13.10 -0.96 -12.15
CA ASN A 42 -13.04 -2.39 -12.47
C ASN A 42 -14.39 -3.11 -12.32
N GLY A 43 -15.46 -2.40 -11.96
CA GLY A 43 -16.77 -3.00 -11.73
C GLY A 43 -16.81 -3.91 -10.48
N ALA A 44 -15.90 -3.69 -9.51
CA ALA A 44 -15.76 -4.55 -8.36
C ALA A 44 -16.94 -4.41 -7.38
N THR A 45 -17.34 -5.53 -6.80
CA THR A 45 -18.16 -5.53 -5.59
C THR A 45 -17.29 -5.09 -4.42
N GLN A 46 -17.70 -4.05 -3.70
CA GLN A 46 -16.93 -3.57 -2.56
C GLN A 46 -17.80 -3.29 -1.34
N GLY A 47 -17.20 -3.45 -0.16
CA GLY A 47 -17.80 -3.09 1.12
C GLY A 47 -17.55 -1.62 1.47
N GLY A 48 -18.61 -0.88 1.79
CA GLY A 48 -18.50 0.38 2.53
C GLY A 48 -18.66 0.12 4.03
N PHE A 49 -17.84 0.75 4.85
CA PHE A 49 -17.86 0.55 6.30
C PHE A 49 -18.00 1.90 7.02
N GLU A 50 -19.06 2.03 7.80
CA GLU A 50 -19.28 3.16 8.70
C GLU A 50 -19.12 2.68 10.14
N GLY A 51 -18.07 3.14 10.81
CA GLY A 51 -17.77 2.75 12.18
C GLY A 51 -16.28 2.69 12.49
N VAL A 52 -15.97 2.18 13.67
CA VAL A 52 -14.61 2.02 14.17
C VAL A 52 -14.26 0.54 14.35
N PRO A 53 -12.95 0.16 14.27
CA PRO A 53 -12.55 -1.25 14.26
C PRO A 53 -12.82 -2.00 15.57
N ASN A 54 -13.03 -1.28 16.65
CA ASN A 54 -13.12 -1.81 18.03
C ASN A 54 -14.50 -1.69 18.65
N TYR A 55 -15.57 -1.44 17.88
CA TYR A 55 -16.93 -1.39 18.41
C TYR A 55 -17.84 -2.36 17.64
N PRO A 56 -18.62 -3.22 18.32
CA PRO A 56 -18.78 -3.34 19.80
C PRO A 56 -17.60 -4.00 20.51
N ASP A 57 -16.72 -4.67 19.76
CA ASP A 57 -15.49 -5.31 20.23
C ASP A 57 -14.42 -5.36 19.12
N HIS A 58 -13.23 -5.85 19.44
CA HIS A 58 -12.09 -5.95 18.51
C HIS A 58 -12.24 -7.01 17.42
N GLY A 59 -13.31 -7.81 17.45
CA GLY A 59 -13.71 -8.74 16.38
C GLY A 59 -14.45 -8.08 15.21
N ARG A 60 -14.74 -6.78 15.29
CA ARG A 60 -15.60 -6.05 14.33
C ARG A 60 -15.20 -6.25 12.86
N PHE A 61 -13.90 -6.13 12.55
CA PHE A 61 -13.42 -6.31 11.18
C PHE A 61 -13.60 -7.75 10.71
N TRP A 62 -13.29 -8.71 11.55
CA TRP A 62 -13.37 -10.12 11.24
C TRP A 62 -14.82 -10.58 11.09
N ALA A 63 -15.72 -10.07 11.92
CA ALA A 63 -17.16 -10.26 11.78
C ALA A 63 -17.69 -9.70 10.45
N THR A 64 -17.19 -8.55 10.03
CA THR A 64 -17.54 -7.96 8.73
C THR A 64 -17.06 -8.81 7.57
N ILE A 65 -15.81 -9.29 7.63
CA ILE A 65 -15.23 -10.21 6.64
C ILE A 65 -16.06 -11.48 6.53
N ALA A 66 -16.38 -12.12 7.66
CA ALA A 66 -17.18 -13.34 7.72
C ALA A 66 -18.58 -13.13 7.14
N LYS A 67 -19.25 -12.04 7.57
CA LYS A 67 -20.63 -11.74 7.17
C LYS A 67 -20.77 -11.46 5.69
N HIS A 68 -19.85 -10.69 5.11
CA HIS A 68 -19.94 -10.22 3.73
C HIS A 68 -19.07 -11.04 2.77
N LYS A 69 -18.41 -12.11 3.27
CA LYS A 69 -17.53 -12.97 2.47
C LYS A 69 -16.47 -12.18 1.72
N VAL A 70 -15.84 -11.23 2.42
CA VAL A 70 -14.75 -10.42 1.87
C VAL A 70 -13.62 -11.34 1.42
N SER A 71 -13.19 -11.19 0.18
CA SER A 71 -12.09 -11.95 -0.42
C SER A 71 -10.77 -11.19 -0.44
N ILE A 72 -10.83 -9.85 -0.53
CA ILE A 72 -9.67 -8.98 -0.50
C ILE A 72 -9.85 -7.93 0.59
N PHE A 73 -8.94 -7.91 1.56
CA PHE A 73 -8.97 -6.94 2.66
C PHE A 73 -7.72 -6.06 2.65
N TYR A 74 -7.92 -4.75 2.57
CA TYR A 74 -6.87 -3.74 2.46
C TYR A 74 -6.97 -2.73 3.60
N THR A 75 -5.92 -2.62 4.41
CA THR A 75 -5.94 -1.80 5.64
C THR A 75 -4.57 -1.26 6.01
N ALA A 76 -4.52 -0.38 7.01
CA ALA A 76 -3.27 0.25 7.44
C ALA A 76 -2.54 -0.57 8.52
N PRO A 77 -1.19 -0.57 8.54
CA PRO A 77 -0.38 -1.21 9.59
C PRO A 77 -0.74 -0.77 11.00
N THR A 78 -1.14 0.47 11.20
CA THR A 78 -1.61 0.96 12.51
C THR A 78 -2.85 0.19 12.98
N ALA A 79 -3.81 -0.07 12.10
CA ALA A 79 -4.99 -0.90 12.43
C ALA A 79 -4.58 -2.36 12.70
N ILE A 80 -3.67 -2.92 11.89
CA ILE A 80 -3.16 -4.29 12.06
C ILE A 80 -2.49 -4.42 13.44
N ARG A 81 -1.59 -3.50 13.81
CA ARG A 81 -0.91 -3.51 15.12
C ARG A 81 -1.88 -3.35 16.30
N ALA A 82 -2.89 -2.50 16.14
CA ALA A 82 -3.92 -2.32 17.17
C ALA A 82 -4.70 -3.62 17.40
N LEU A 83 -5.15 -4.28 16.33
CA LEU A 83 -5.88 -5.55 16.43
C LEU A 83 -5.01 -6.70 16.94
N MET A 84 -3.73 -6.77 16.53
CA MET A 84 -2.77 -7.76 17.01
C MET A 84 -2.60 -7.72 18.54
N ARG A 85 -2.57 -6.52 19.13
CA ARG A 85 -2.41 -6.33 20.60
C ARG A 85 -3.58 -6.88 21.40
N GLU A 86 -4.76 -6.96 20.83
CA GLU A 86 -5.97 -7.42 21.51
C GLU A 86 -6.09 -8.96 21.54
N GLY A 87 -5.22 -9.64 20.82
CA GLY A 87 -5.10 -11.09 20.81
C GLY A 87 -5.87 -11.80 19.70
N ASP A 88 -5.43 -13.01 19.41
CA ASP A 88 -5.86 -13.80 18.25
C ASP A 88 -7.31 -14.29 18.36
N SER A 89 -7.86 -14.39 19.57
CA SER A 89 -9.21 -14.89 19.82
C SER A 89 -10.29 -14.09 19.11
N PHE A 90 -10.12 -12.76 19.00
CA PHE A 90 -11.05 -11.91 18.26
C PHE A 90 -11.04 -12.21 16.76
N VAL A 91 -9.88 -12.60 16.24
CA VAL A 91 -9.72 -12.98 14.82
C VAL A 91 -10.30 -14.37 14.58
N THR A 92 -9.86 -15.35 15.39
CA THR A 92 -10.17 -16.77 15.18
C THR A 92 -11.61 -17.13 15.48
N ALA A 93 -12.35 -16.29 16.20
CA ALA A 93 -13.79 -16.46 16.45
C ALA A 93 -14.66 -16.31 15.18
N HIS A 94 -14.10 -15.79 14.09
CA HIS A 94 -14.85 -15.51 12.87
C HIS A 94 -14.33 -16.29 11.67
N ASP A 95 -15.23 -16.65 10.74
CA ASP A 95 -14.89 -17.32 9.49
C ASP A 95 -14.15 -16.36 8.54
N ARG A 96 -12.95 -16.74 8.12
CA ARG A 96 -12.08 -16.00 7.20
C ARG A 96 -11.76 -16.80 5.94
N SER A 97 -12.49 -17.91 5.72
CA SER A 97 -12.26 -18.80 4.58
C SER A 97 -12.42 -18.12 3.22
N SER A 98 -13.19 -17.04 3.17
CA SER A 98 -13.36 -16.22 1.96
C SER A 98 -12.13 -15.39 1.59
N LEU A 99 -11.24 -15.08 2.54
CA LEU A 99 -10.05 -14.29 2.26
C LEU A 99 -9.11 -15.03 1.30
N ARG A 100 -8.73 -14.37 0.23
CA ARG A 100 -7.72 -14.83 -0.73
C ARG A 100 -6.55 -13.87 -0.88
N LEU A 101 -6.69 -12.60 -0.43
CA LEU A 101 -5.63 -11.62 -0.43
C LEU A 101 -5.79 -10.63 0.72
N LEU A 102 -4.68 -10.31 1.36
CA LEU A 102 -4.54 -9.25 2.35
C LEU A 102 -3.61 -8.16 1.81
N GLY A 103 -3.91 -6.90 2.11
CA GLY A 103 -3.06 -5.79 1.69
C GLY A 103 -2.81 -4.79 2.81
N SER A 104 -1.66 -4.13 2.75
CA SER A 104 -1.18 -3.12 3.69
C SER A 104 -0.88 -1.81 2.98
N VAL A 105 -1.24 -0.67 3.60
CA VAL A 105 -1.13 0.66 3.01
C VAL A 105 -0.93 1.77 4.03
N GLY A 106 -0.23 2.82 3.61
CA GLY A 106 -0.19 4.13 4.29
C GLY A 106 1.04 4.37 5.14
N GLU A 107 1.72 3.34 5.57
CA GLU A 107 2.99 3.39 6.29
C GLU A 107 3.74 2.06 6.14
N PRO A 108 5.06 2.02 6.35
CA PRO A 108 5.79 0.76 6.37
C PRO A 108 5.25 -0.20 7.43
N ILE A 109 5.00 -1.45 7.05
CA ILE A 109 4.62 -2.49 8.00
C ILE A 109 5.87 -3.16 8.56
N ASN A 110 5.97 -3.26 9.90
CA ASN A 110 7.06 -4.00 10.51
C ASN A 110 6.91 -5.51 10.29
N PRO A 111 8.02 -6.27 10.21
CA PRO A 111 7.99 -7.70 9.91
C PRO A 111 7.14 -8.54 10.87
N GLU A 112 7.05 -8.16 12.14
CA GLU A 112 6.23 -8.86 13.14
C GLU A 112 4.74 -8.74 12.82
N ALA A 113 4.25 -7.52 12.59
CA ALA A 113 2.85 -7.28 12.24
C ALA A 113 2.49 -7.91 10.88
N TRP A 114 3.40 -7.89 9.92
CA TRP A 114 3.21 -8.56 8.63
C TRP A 114 3.04 -10.07 8.80
N ARG A 115 3.92 -10.73 9.59
CA ARG A 115 3.80 -12.17 9.87
C ARG A 115 2.51 -12.49 10.59
N TRP A 116 2.17 -11.73 11.62
CA TRP A 116 0.89 -11.92 12.31
C TRP A 116 -0.29 -11.79 11.36
N TYR A 117 -0.28 -10.78 10.48
CA TYR A 117 -1.35 -10.52 9.52
C TYR A 117 -1.53 -11.67 8.54
N ARG A 118 -0.41 -12.26 8.07
CA ARG A 118 -0.41 -13.46 7.23
C ARG A 118 -0.84 -14.71 8.00
N ASP A 119 -0.30 -14.93 9.19
CA ASP A 119 -0.41 -16.22 9.89
C ASP A 119 -1.72 -16.34 10.66
N VAL A 120 -2.26 -15.28 11.24
CA VAL A 120 -3.49 -15.28 12.01
C VAL A 120 -4.71 -14.90 11.16
N PRO A 121 -4.87 -13.67 10.65
CA PRO A 121 -5.96 -13.35 9.74
C PRO A 121 -5.94 -14.18 8.46
N GLY A 122 -4.79 -14.31 7.84
CA GLY A 122 -4.60 -15.02 6.57
C GLY A 122 -4.42 -16.53 6.70
N GLU A 123 -4.40 -17.08 7.93
CA GLU A 123 -4.25 -18.53 8.21
C GLU A 123 -2.99 -19.16 7.54
N GLY A 124 -1.95 -18.36 7.32
CA GLY A 124 -0.73 -18.77 6.64
C GLY A 124 -0.88 -19.08 5.14
N ARG A 125 -2.10 -19.08 4.60
CA ARG A 125 -2.43 -19.43 3.20
C ARG A 125 -2.63 -18.23 2.29
N VAL A 126 -2.97 -17.06 2.88
CA VAL A 126 -3.34 -15.86 2.12
C VAL A 126 -2.10 -14.99 1.91
N PRO A 127 -1.79 -14.57 0.67
CA PRO A 127 -0.71 -13.64 0.41
C PRO A 127 -1.00 -12.27 1.01
N VAL A 128 0.07 -11.57 1.43
CA VAL A 128 0.01 -10.20 1.94
C VAL A 128 0.79 -9.29 0.99
N VAL A 129 0.11 -8.42 0.28
CA VAL A 129 0.74 -7.39 -0.54
C VAL A 129 0.94 -6.13 0.29
N ASP A 130 2.18 -5.72 0.46
CA ASP A 130 2.48 -4.39 0.97
C ASP A 130 2.55 -3.41 -0.20
N THR A 131 2.10 -2.18 0.01
CA THR A 131 2.01 -1.20 -1.07
C THR A 131 2.58 0.12 -0.63
N TRP A 132 3.58 0.60 -1.36
CA TRP A 132 4.06 1.96 -1.17
C TRP A 132 3.58 2.87 -2.29
N TRP A 133 3.06 4.01 -1.91
CA TRP A 133 2.62 5.09 -2.78
C TRP A 133 2.29 6.33 -1.95
N GLN A 134 2.05 7.44 -2.62
CA GLN A 134 1.78 8.74 -2.00
C GLN A 134 0.51 9.35 -2.57
N THR A 135 -0.01 10.37 -1.91
CA THR A 135 -1.12 11.19 -2.42
C THR A 135 -0.82 11.66 -3.85
N GLU A 136 0.39 12.14 -4.08
CA GLU A 136 0.87 12.73 -5.32
C GLU A 136 1.16 11.70 -6.42
N THR A 137 1.35 10.44 -6.06
CA THR A 137 1.51 9.38 -7.05
C THR A 137 0.16 8.88 -7.59
N GLY A 138 -0.93 9.15 -6.86
CA GLY A 138 -2.29 8.82 -7.24
C GLY A 138 -2.65 7.33 -7.17
N GLY A 139 -1.69 6.47 -6.88
CA GLY A 139 -1.84 5.02 -6.76
C GLY A 139 -0.51 4.32 -6.54
N ILE A 140 -0.55 3.00 -6.40
CA ILE A 140 0.57 2.13 -6.00
C ILE A 140 1.74 2.23 -6.97
N MET A 141 2.94 2.34 -6.40
CA MET A 141 4.21 2.48 -7.13
C MET A 141 5.18 1.32 -6.88
N LEU A 142 5.33 0.89 -5.61
CA LEU A 142 6.10 -0.29 -5.24
C LEU A 142 5.18 -1.29 -4.55
N THR A 143 5.28 -2.56 -4.91
CA THR A 143 4.45 -3.62 -4.34
C THR A 143 4.95 -4.99 -4.76
N THR A 144 4.38 -6.03 -4.18
CA THR A 144 4.48 -7.40 -4.69
C THR A 144 3.24 -7.76 -5.51
N LEU A 145 3.41 -8.59 -6.53
CA LEU A 145 2.28 -9.17 -7.26
C LEU A 145 2.03 -10.59 -6.76
N PRO A 146 0.78 -10.91 -6.39
CA PRO A 146 0.43 -12.25 -5.89
C PRO A 146 0.87 -13.35 -6.86
N ALA A 147 1.46 -14.42 -6.33
CA ALA A 147 1.98 -15.56 -7.10
C ALA A 147 3.11 -15.27 -8.12
N ALA A 148 3.44 -14.01 -8.37
CA ALA A 148 4.53 -13.62 -9.27
C ALA A 148 5.83 -13.29 -8.53
N HIS A 149 5.73 -12.76 -7.30
CA HIS A 149 6.87 -12.36 -6.51
C HIS A 149 6.90 -13.09 -5.16
N ALA A 150 8.09 -13.39 -4.67
CA ALA A 150 8.28 -13.78 -3.27
C ALA A 150 7.98 -12.59 -2.36
N MET A 151 7.17 -12.81 -1.33
CA MET A 151 6.78 -11.75 -0.39
C MET A 151 7.69 -11.79 0.83
N LYS A 152 8.34 -10.68 1.13
CA LYS A 152 9.26 -10.52 2.27
C LYS A 152 8.60 -9.67 3.35
N PRO A 153 8.51 -10.13 4.61
CA PRO A 153 7.90 -9.37 5.69
C PRO A 153 8.53 -7.99 5.87
N GLY A 154 7.77 -6.92 5.62
CA GLY A 154 8.20 -5.52 5.76
C GLY A 154 8.79 -4.89 4.50
N SER A 155 8.91 -5.63 3.40
CA SER A 155 9.33 -5.07 2.11
C SER A 155 8.12 -4.56 1.33
N ALA A 156 8.29 -3.41 0.68
CA ALA A 156 7.33 -2.90 -0.30
C ALA A 156 7.43 -3.60 -1.67
N GLY A 157 8.34 -4.56 -1.82
CA GLY A 157 8.48 -5.35 -3.04
C GLY A 157 9.18 -4.61 -4.18
N LEU A 158 8.68 -4.79 -5.40
CA LEU A 158 9.29 -4.32 -6.64
C LEU A 158 8.53 -3.14 -7.24
N PRO A 159 9.14 -2.37 -8.17
CA PRO A 159 8.44 -1.34 -8.92
C PRO A 159 7.29 -1.92 -9.74
N PHE A 160 6.13 -1.28 -9.66
CA PHE A 160 5.02 -1.61 -10.53
C PHE A 160 5.34 -1.25 -11.99
N PHE A 161 4.64 -1.84 -12.92
CA PHE A 161 4.90 -1.71 -14.36
C PHE A 161 5.07 -0.26 -14.81
N GLY A 162 6.23 0.04 -15.38
CA GLY A 162 6.58 1.38 -15.89
C GLY A 162 7.10 2.36 -14.84
N VAL A 163 7.09 2.00 -13.55
CA VAL A 163 7.71 2.80 -12.49
C VAL A 163 9.23 2.63 -12.54
N GLN A 164 9.96 3.73 -12.52
CA GLN A 164 11.42 3.77 -12.62
C GLN A 164 12.03 4.47 -11.38
N PRO A 165 12.19 3.75 -10.27
CA PRO A 165 12.82 4.29 -9.08
C PRO A 165 14.33 4.40 -9.27
N GLN A 166 14.92 5.42 -8.63
CA GLN A 166 16.35 5.63 -8.52
C GLN A 166 16.68 6.10 -7.11
N LEU A 167 17.73 5.55 -6.53
CA LEU A 167 18.27 6.05 -5.27
C LEU A 167 19.38 7.03 -5.51
N VAL A 168 19.37 8.12 -4.76
CA VAL A 168 20.41 9.14 -4.78
C VAL A 168 20.89 9.46 -3.37
N ASP A 169 22.15 9.86 -3.24
CA ASP A 169 22.68 10.46 -2.02
C ASP A 169 22.15 11.89 -1.82
N ASN A 170 22.59 12.57 -0.76
CA ASN A 170 22.13 13.93 -0.46
C ASN A 170 22.62 14.98 -1.46
N GLU A 171 23.66 14.67 -2.22
CA GLU A 171 24.26 15.53 -3.27
C GLU A 171 23.68 15.23 -4.65
N GLY A 172 22.77 14.22 -4.77
CA GLY A 172 22.14 13.80 -6.02
C GLY A 172 22.96 12.77 -6.80
N GLY A 173 24.04 12.24 -6.20
CA GLY A 173 24.82 11.14 -6.79
C GLY A 173 24.00 9.84 -6.80
N VAL A 174 24.00 9.15 -7.96
CA VAL A 174 23.26 7.89 -8.12
C VAL A 174 23.89 6.79 -7.27
N LEU A 175 23.07 6.11 -6.50
CA LEU A 175 23.45 4.95 -5.70
C LEU A 175 23.02 3.67 -6.40
N GLU A 176 23.95 2.72 -6.51
CA GLU A 176 23.71 1.41 -7.13
C GLU A 176 23.82 0.27 -6.11
N GLY A 177 23.11 -0.83 -6.38
CA GLY A 177 23.14 -2.02 -5.55
C GLY A 177 22.42 -1.86 -4.21
N VAL A 178 22.94 -2.51 -3.17
CA VAL A 178 22.38 -2.46 -1.80
C VAL A 178 22.92 -1.22 -1.10
N ALA A 179 22.25 -0.09 -1.27
CA ALA A 179 22.60 1.19 -0.65
C ALA A 179 21.37 1.88 -0.08
N GLU A 180 21.55 2.65 0.97
CA GLU A 180 20.49 3.51 1.54
C GLU A 180 20.58 4.91 0.93
N GLY A 181 19.45 5.46 0.52
CA GLY A 181 19.40 6.78 -0.09
C GLY A 181 18.00 7.35 -0.23
N ASN A 182 17.93 8.51 -0.84
CA ASN A 182 16.69 9.19 -1.15
C ASN A 182 16.00 8.50 -2.33
N LEU A 183 14.74 8.12 -2.17
CA LEU A 183 13.97 7.51 -3.25
C LEU A 183 13.47 8.59 -4.20
N CYS A 184 13.87 8.48 -5.45
CA CYS A 184 13.42 9.33 -6.54
C CYS A 184 12.80 8.51 -7.67
N LEU A 185 12.06 9.16 -8.56
CA LEU A 185 11.51 8.56 -9.77
C LEU A 185 12.05 9.31 -11.00
N THR A 186 12.56 8.57 -11.99
CA THR A 186 13.23 9.13 -13.17
C THR A 186 12.29 9.43 -14.33
N ALA A 187 11.07 8.87 -14.30
CA ALA A 187 10.08 9.01 -15.36
C ALA A 187 8.69 9.29 -14.79
N SER A 188 7.88 10.01 -15.55
CA SER A 188 6.48 10.23 -15.26
C SER A 188 5.66 8.95 -15.40
N TRP A 189 4.57 8.87 -14.66
CA TRP A 189 3.59 7.78 -14.72
C TRP A 189 2.16 8.35 -14.84
N PRO A 190 1.17 7.56 -15.26
CA PRO A 190 -0.19 8.06 -15.52
C PRO A 190 -0.91 8.65 -14.29
N GLY A 191 -0.50 8.27 -13.07
CA GLY A 191 -1.09 8.74 -11.81
C GLY A 191 -0.44 9.98 -11.21
N GLN A 192 0.67 10.44 -11.78
CA GLN A 192 1.45 11.57 -11.24
C GLN A 192 0.59 12.82 -11.11
N ALA A 193 0.66 13.48 -9.94
CA ALA A 193 0.10 14.80 -9.74
C ALA A 193 0.75 15.80 -10.72
N ARG A 194 -0.02 16.76 -11.20
CA ARG A 194 0.45 17.77 -12.18
C ARG A 194 0.63 19.12 -11.56
N THR A 195 0.02 19.34 -10.41
CA THR A 195 0.08 20.60 -9.69
C THR A 195 -0.57 20.46 -8.31
N VAL A 196 -0.36 21.44 -7.44
CA VAL A 196 -1.19 21.71 -6.27
C VAL A 196 -2.15 22.83 -6.63
N TYR A 197 -3.43 22.67 -6.26
CA TYR A 197 -4.46 23.66 -6.60
C TYR A 197 -4.10 25.05 -6.08
N GLY A 198 -4.06 26.01 -6.98
CA GLY A 198 -3.75 27.41 -6.66
C GLY A 198 -2.27 27.71 -6.36
N ASP A 199 -1.37 26.72 -6.38
CA ASP A 199 0.04 26.90 -6.01
C ASP A 199 0.96 25.93 -6.78
N HIS A 200 1.17 26.21 -8.05
CA HIS A 200 2.04 25.39 -8.90
C HIS A 200 3.51 25.47 -8.48
N ASP A 201 3.96 26.64 -8.06
CA ASP A 201 5.37 26.85 -7.66
C ASP A 201 5.72 25.98 -6.45
N ARG A 202 4.82 25.85 -5.49
CA ARG A 202 4.99 24.93 -4.37
C ARG A 202 5.12 23.49 -4.82
N PHE A 203 4.30 23.06 -5.80
CA PHE A 203 4.41 21.70 -6.35
C PHE A 203 5.79 21.44 -6.95
N VAL A 204 6.31 22.36 -7.77
CA VAL A 204 7.64 22.27 -8.36
C VAL A 204 8.73 22.28 -7.28
N GLN A 205 8.61 23.19 -6.32
CA GLN A 205 9.58 23.32 -5.24
C GLN A 205 9.64 22.05 -4.38
N THR A 206 8.52 21.44 -4.05
CA THR A 206 8.45 20.27 -3.17
C THR A 206 9.02 19.02 -3.84
N TYR A 207 8.69 18.78 -5.10
CA TYR A 207 8.96 17.48 -5.73
C TYR A 207 10.06 17.48 -6.77
N PHE A 208 10.50 18.65 -7.27
CA PHE A 208 11.43 18.73 -8.39
C PHE A 208 12.63 19.66 -8.17
N SER A 209 12.72 20.34 -7.02
CA SER A 209 13.83 21.27 -6.76
C SER A 209 15.04 20.62 -6.08
N SER A 210 14.83 19.51 -5.36
CA SER A 210 15.90 18.85 -4.59
C SER A 210 16.92 18.14 -5.49
N PHE A 211 16.44 17.48 -6.54
CA PHE A 211 17.27 16.72 -7.47
C PHE A 211 16.83 17.00 -8.91
N GLU A 212 17.74 17.57 -9.71
CA GLU A 212 17.43 18.01 -11.08
C GLU A 212 16.95 16.83 -11.96
N GLY A 213 15.80 17.01 -12.60
CA GLY A 213 15.21 16.02 -13.51
C GLY A 213 14.55 14.81 -12.83
N LEU A 214 14.51 14.76 -11.49
CA LEU A 214 13.92 13.66 -10.73
C LEU A 214 12.70 14.12 -9.94
N TYR A 215 11.70 13.25 -9.82
CA TYR A 215 10.66 13.42 -8.83
C TYR A 215 11.17 12.90 -7.49
N PHE A 216 11.32 13.77 -6.51
CA PHE A 216 11.75 13.42 -5.15
C PHE A 216 10.53 13.03 -4.31
N THR A 217 10.56 11.84 -3.72
CA THR A 217 9.44 11.31 -2.94
C THR A 217 9.42 11.82 -1.50
N GLY A 218 10.54 12.28 -0.96
CA GLY A 218 10.71 12.59 0.46
C GLY A 218 10.84 11.34 1.34
N ASP A 219 10.97 10.16 0.76
CA ASP A 219 11.16 8.90 1.48
C ASP A 219 12.60 8.38 1.33
N GLY A 220 13.14 7.87 2.43
CA GLY A 220 14.36 7.07 2.43
C GLY A 220 14.06 5.63 2.05
N CYS A 221 14.96 5.00 1.32
CA CYS A 221 14.76 3.63 0.85
C CYS A 221 16.08 2.88 0.71
N ARG A 222 15.98 1.54 0.75
CA ARG A 222 17.08 0.62 0.47
C ARG A 222 16.56 -0.57 -0.31
N PRO A 223 17.09 -0.89 -1.51
CA PRO A 223 16.87 -2.17 -2.15
C PRO A 223 17.70 -3.24 -1.45
N ASP A 224 17.22 -4.48 -1.46
CA ASP A 224 18.03 -5.62 -1.07
C ASP A 224 18.71 -6.27 -2.29
N ALA A 225 19.44 -7.38 -2.06
CA ALA A 225 20.18 -8.08 -3.11
C ALA A 225 19.28 -8.70 -4.20
N ASP A 226 18.01 -8.93 -3.90
CA ASP A 226 17.01 -9.45 -4.86
C ASP A 226 16.26 -8.31 -5.59
N GLY A 227 16.54 -7.06 -5.21
CA GLY A 227 15.93 -5.87 -5.80
C GLY A 227 14.62 -5.42 -5.13
N ASP A 228 14.22 -6.06 -4.03
CA ASP A 228 13.06 -5.63 -3.26
C ASP A 228 13.36 -4.35 -2.48
N TYR A 229 12.43 -3.41 -2.47
CA TYR A 229 12.55 -2.10 -1.84
C TYR A 229 12.05 -2.10 -0.39
N TRP A 230 12.86 -1.53 0.51
CA TRP A 230 12.56 -1.36 1.92
C TRP A 230 12.48 0.12 2.25
N LEU A 231 11.29 0.59 2.60
CA LEU A 231 11.07 1.99 2.99
C LEU A 231 11.58 2.21 4.41
N LEU A 232 12.39 3.25 4.58
CA LEU A 232 13.03 3.59 5.85
C LEU A 232 12.28 4.70 6.61
N GLY A 233 11.34 5.38 5.93
CA GLY A 233 10.54 6.48 6.46
C GLY A 233 10.81 7.81 5.75
N ARG A 234 10.19 8.87 6.26
CA ARG A 234 10.36 10.22 5.72
C ARG A 234 11.75 10.76 6.02
N VAL A 235 12.34 11.45 5.04
CA VAL A 235 13.64 12.11 5.16
C VAL A 235 13.53 13.65 5.18
N ASP A 236 12.31 14.17 4.98
CA ASP A 236 11.97 15.58 5.00
C ASP A 236 11.35 16.08 6.33
N ASP A 237 11.16 15.18 7.29
CA ASP A 237 10.64 15.46 8.64
C ASP A 237 11.77 15.70 9.68
N VAL A 238 13.00 16.01 9.26
CA VAL A 238 14.18 16.21 10.16
C VAL A 238 14.45 17.69 10.38
#